data_bd71f94563dfffa763b3a08d37053f87
#
_entry.id   bd71f94563dfffa763b3a08d37053f87
#
_cell.length_a   1.000
_cell.length_b   1.000
_cell.length_c   1.000
_cell.angle_alpha   90.00
_cell.angle_beta   90.00
_cell.angle_gamma   90.00
#
_symmetry.space_group_name_H-M   'P 1'
#
loop_
_entity.id
_entity.type
_entity.pdbx_description
1 polymer ?
#
loop_
_entity_poly.entity_id
_entity_poly.type
_entity_poly.pdbx_seq_one_letter_code
_entity_poly.pdbx_strand_id
1 'polypeptide(L)'
;MNTTGVNQYNSKFVARSLAKKVYQRSTRHCVSIQRSSRSKMVSEEEVNYEIGQRIETQEDAAVFIKAETEKGTILSERGYGACKPPFSYWPYFLRCANRPFDATNDREGYINLAVAQNFLAKQDVQDKVKEICKNNENDALIFGLEAAGYDNMKGIGRLRKAFSNHANRIISPNFAWHEDDVCVSSGVGACIDNLVFAIADSNDFILIPAPYYPAFTNDLGVRCRVRAVPVYNSSGDVTVLPSLEDFKRAEENADGEGEGMCRALLLTNPNNPLGIIYEPGDYRRCVDWALERQIHCISDEVYAGSIYDSEMNAKTRGFISAAELVEEHTPYGPHILTGLSKDFCASGYRVGAILTKSKPVQTALSNVSYFCAVPGPFQHVIAAMLEDEVWVDELFSMNRTRLKQSRDVLVASLNEKKIPHIVPNAGLFIWIDLSNELKEQTFEEEKKLWKILFEETHLMLTPGKDAKNKKPGTFRACFAATPFESLKVAIERISTGLEMYRNL
;
A
#
# COMPACT_ATOMS: atom_id res chain seq x y z
N MET A 1 -20.65 18.82 -55.22
CA MET A 1 -20.12 20.20 -55.01
C MET A 1 -19.79 20.34 -53.52
N ASN A 2 -18.52 20.45 -53.30
CA ASN A 2 -17.78 21.13 -52.24
C ASN A 2 -18.17 20.83 -50.77
N THR A 3 -17.34 20.18 -50.06
CA THR A 3 -15.96 20.31 -49.48
C THR A 3 -15.98 20.93 -48.08
N THR A 4 -15.45 20.15 -47.19
CA THR A 4 -14.30 20.33 -46.28
C THR A 4 -14.50 21.21 -45.02
N GLY A 5 -13.99 20.64 -43.94
CA GLY A 5 -13.55 21.42 -42.80
C GLY A 5 -13.36 20.60 -41.51
N VAL A 6 -12.38 19.69 -41.46
CA VAL A 6 -11.89 19.14 -40.22
C VAL A 6 -11.01 20.17 -39.52
N ASN A 7 -11.39 20.68 -38.38
CA ASN A 7 -10.52 21.48 -37.52
C ASN A 7 -10.01 20.63 -36.36
N GLN A 8 -8.76 20.21 -36.45
CA GLN A 8 -7.96 19.73 -35.34
C GLN A 8 -7.71 20.89 -34.36
N TYR A 9 -8.43 20.91 -33.24
CA TYR A 9 -8.09 21.81 -32.15
C TYR A 9 -7.00 21.20 -31.26
N ASN A 10 -5.88 21.91 -31.28
CA ASN A 10 -4.63 21.60 -30.58
C ASN A 10 -4.83 21.75 -29.05
N SER A 11 -5.11 20.67 -28.35
CA SER A 11 -5.40 20.63 -26.90
C SER A 11 -4.22 21.08 -25.99
N LYS A 12 -3.00 21.18 -26.56
CA LYS A 12 -1.81 21.63 -25.82
C LYS A 12 -1.73 23.14 -25.60
N PHE A 13 -2.46 23.95 -26.37
CA PHE A 13 -2.39 25.41 -26.27
C PHE A 13 -3.36 25.99 -25.23
N VAL A 14 -4.50 25.33 -25.00
CA VAL A 14 -5.52 25.76 -24.02
C VAL A 14 -5.07 25.49 -22.58
N ALA A 15 -4.40 24.36 -22.33
CA ALA A 15 -3.90 24.02 -21.00
C ALA A 15 -2.79 24.97 -20.50
N ARG A 16 -1.91 25.44 -21.38
CA ARG A 16 -0.86 26.42 -21.05
C ARG A 16 -1.37 27.83 -20.80
N SER A 17 -2.46 28.23 -21.44
CA SER A 17 -3.07 29.56 -21.25
C SER A 17 -3.86 29.68 -19.96
N LEU A 18 -4.55 28.60 -19.53
CA LEU A 18 -5.29 28.57 -18.26
C LEU A 18 -4.34 28.50 -17.05
N ALA A 19 -3.28 27.71 -17.12
CA ALA A 19 -2.27 27.64 -16.05
C ALA A 19 -1.59 29.00 -15.82
N LYS A 20 -1.28 29.75 -16.90
CA LYS A 20 -0.67 31.07 -16.80
C LYS A 20 -1.61 32.13 -16.22
N LYS A 21 -2.92 32.05 -16.47
CA LYS A 21 -3.93 33.00 -15.93
C LYS A 21 -4.26 32.74 -14.46
N VAL A 22 -4.22 31.48 -14.00
CA VAL A 22 -4.40 31.14 -12.59
C VAL A 22 -3.16 31.57 -11.80
N TYR A 23 -1.96 31.35 -12.35
CA TYR A 23 -0.71 31.76 -11.74
C TYR A 23 -0.60 33.29 -11.55
N GLN A 24 -1.01 34.09 -12.55
CA GLN A 24 -0.97 35.56 -12.46
C GLN A 24 -2.04 36.20 -11.56
N ARG A 25 -3.12 35.46 -11.22
CA ARG A 25 -4.14 35.97 -10.26
C ARG A 25 -3.76 35.69 -8.81
N SER A 26 -3.06 34.57 -8.52
CA SER A 26 -2.63 34.25 -7.16
C SER A 26 -1.49 35.14 -6.67
N THR A 27 -0.56 35.50 -7.55
CA THR A 27 0.59 36.37 -7.20
C THR A 27 0.23 37.82 -6.94
N ARG A 28 -0.92 38.34 -7.45
CA ARG A 28 -1.37 39.73 -7.20
C ARG A 28 -2.07 39.92 -5.85
N HIS A 29 -2.52 38.86 -5.17
CA HIS A 29 -3.15 38.97 -3.85
C HIS A 29 -2.19 38.86 -2.69
N CYS A 30 -1.01 38.31 -2.88
CA CYS A 30 0.03 38.17 -1.83
C CYS A 30 0.89 39.41 -1.63
N VAL A 31 0.91 40.36 -2.55
CA VAL A 31 1.80 41.55 -2.50
C VAL A 31 1.22 42.74 -1.71
N SER A 32 -0.05 42.69 -1.29
CA SER A 32 -0.70 43.84 -0.61
C SER A 32 -0.75 43.78 0.92
N ILE A 33 -0.16 42.76 1.58
CA ILE A 33 -0.21 42.64 3.05
C ILE A 33 1.17 42.89 3.74
N GLN A 34 2.20 43.28 2.98
CA GLN A 34 3.49 43.64 3.58
C GLN A 34 3.68 45.15 3.68
N ARG A 35 3.05 45.81 4.67
CA ARG A 35 3.58 47.04 5.29
C ARG A 35 2.89 47.31 6.62
N SER A 36 3.39 46.74 7.70
CA SER A 36 3.63 47.37 9.03
C SER A 36 4.00 46.32 10.06
N SER A 37 5.26 46.28 10.38
CA SER A 37 5.85 46.26 11.72
C SER A 37 7.28 45.70 11.67
N ARG A 38 8.20 46.53 12.10
CA ARG A 38 9.63 46.20 12.28
C ARG A 38 9.77 45.18 13.40
N SER A 39 10.39 44.00 13.13
CA SER A 39 11.33 43.36 14.05
C SER A 39 12.10 42.25 13.34
N LYS A 40 13.42 42.35 13.38
CA LYS A 40 14.51 41.40 13.10
C LYS A 40 14.52 40.74 11.72
N MET A 41 15.51 41.13 10.94
CA MET A 41 15.91 40.52 9.68
C MET A 41 16.34 39.04 9.97
N VAL A 42 15.52 38.12 9.48
CA VAL A 42 15.91 36.77 9.07
C VAL A 42 16.38 36.90 7.64
N SER A 43 17.51 36.30 7.28
CA SER A 43 18.13 36.46 5.97
C SER A 43 17.17 36.02 4.86
N GLU A 44 17.20 36.69 3.70
CA GLU A 44 16.34 36.41 2.54
C GLU A 44 16.49 34.97 1.96
N GLU A 45 17.45 34.18 2.42
CA GLU A 45 17.61 32.76 2.06
C GLU A 45 16.65 31.82 2.80
N GLU A 46 16.02 32.24 3.90
CA GLU A 46 15.12 31.40 4.71
C GLU A 46 13.62 31.53 4.34
N VAL A 47 13.22 32.38 3.40
CA VAL A 47 11.81 32.73 3.14
C VAL A 47 11.34 32.44 1.71
N ASN A 48 12.10 31.77 0.87
CA ASN A 48 11.64 31.34 -0.45
C ASN A 48 11.12 29.89 -0.46
N TYR A 49 10.21 29.56 0.44
CA TYR A 49 9.27 28.48 0.17
C TYR A 49 8.22 28.99 -0.82
N GLU A 50 8.47 28.82 -2.12
CA GLU A 50 7.44 29.01 -3.12
C GLU A 50 6.27 28.04 -2.81
N ILE A 51 5.04 28.56 -2.82
CA ILE A 51 3.82 27.76 -2.74
C ILE A 51 3.86 26.73 -3.87
N GLY A 52 4.22 25.49 -3.54
CA GLY A 52 4.47 24.40 -4.51
C GLY A 52 5.75 23.62 -4.26
N GLN A 53 6.67 24.07 -3.42
CA GLN A 53 7.78 23.23 -2.95
C GLN A 53 7.22 22.15 -2.02
N ARG A 54 7.41 20.90 -2.42
CA ARG A 54 7.03 19.74 -1.61
C ARG A 54 7.93 19.68 -0.39
N ILE A 55 7.32 19.43 0.74
CA ILE A 55 8.01 19.02 1.96
C ILE A 55 8.78 17.74 1.64
N GLU A 56 10.10 17.81 1.54
CA GLU A 56 10.95 16.72 1.06
C GLU A 56 11.44 15.80 2.19
N THR A 57 11.38 16.25 3.44
CA THR A 57 11.79 15.46 4.60
C THR A 57 10.82 15.60 5.76
N GLN A 58 10.94 14.74 6.77
CA GLN A 58 10.21 14.92 8.04
C GLN A 58 10.65 16.19 8.78
N GLU A 59 11.90 16.59 8.59
CA GLU A 59 12.46 17.83 9.16
C GLU A 59 11.83 19.04 8.47
N ASP A 60 11.68 19.04 7.14
CA ASP A 60 10.98 20.08 6.40
C ASP A 60 9.51 20.20 6.81
N ALA A 61 8.84 19.04 7.02
CA ALA A 61 7.48 19.03 7.55
C ALA A 61 7.42 19.62 8.96
N ALA A 62 8.37 19.32 9.82
CA ALA A 62 8.43 19.88 11.17
C ALA A 62 8.72 21.38 11.17
N VAL A 63 9.60 21.85 10.29
CA VAL A 63 9.90 23.29 10.09
C VAL A 63 8.68 24.01 9.56
N PHE A 64 8.00 23.46 8.54
CA PHE A 64 6.77 24.02 7.98
C PHE A 64 5.67 24.11 9.04
N ILE A 65 5.41 23.03 9.77
CA ILE A 65 4.42 22.98 10.84
C ILE A 65 4.72 24.04 11.91
N LYS A 66 5.98 24.15 12.33
CA LYS A 66 6.41 25.14 13.33
C LYS A 66 6.20 26.57 12.83
N ALA A 67 6.63 26.89 11.61
CA ALA A 67 6.48 28.18 11.01
C ALA A 67 4.99 28.60 10.84
N GLU A 68 4.12 27.66 10.45
CA GLU A 68 2.69 27.92 10.31
C GLU A 68 1.96 27.98 11.67
N THR A 69 2.41 27.24 12.68
CA THR A 69 1.88 27.30 14.04
C THR A 69 2.16 28.68 14.69
N GLU A 70 3.32 29.29 14.39
CA GLU A 70 3.66 30.62 14.85
C GLU A 70 2.83 31.74 14.17
N LYS A 71 2.25 31.47 12.98
CA LYS A 71 1.39 32.38 12.21
C LYS A 71 -0.11 32.31 12.55
N GLY A 72 -0.50 31.42 13.45
CA GLY A 72 -1.89 31.13 13.78
C GLY A 72 -2.40 29.83 13.13
N THR A 73 -3.48 29.26 13.68
CA THR A 73 -3.99 27.95 13.28
C THR A 73 -4.73 27.97 11.96
N ILE A 74 -4.01 27.89 10.82
CA ILE A 74 -4.61 27.74 9.49
C ILE A 74 -5.18 26.34 9.32
N LEU A 75 -4.50 25.31 9.83
CA LEU A 75 -4.92 23.91 9.80
C LEU A 75 -5.27 23.42 11.19
N SER A 76 -6.15 22.42 11.25
CA SER A 76 -6.34 21.65 12.48
C SER A 76 -5.07 20.86 12.80
N GLU A 77 -4.91 20.38 14.02
CA GLU A 77 -3.80 19.52 14.44
C GLU A 77 -3.68 18.26 13.54
N ARG A 78 -4.81 17.65 13.16
CA ARG A 78 -4.84 16.54 12.18
C ARG A 78 -4.36 16.99 10.80
N GLY A 79 -4.75 18.19 10.38
CA GLY A 79 -4.31 18.77 9.11
C GLY A 79 -2.80 18.95 9.05
N TYR A 80 -2.18 19.46 10.11
CA TYR A 80 -0.72 19.55 10.23
C TYR A 80 -0.06 18.15 10.24
N GLY A 81 -0.63 17.18 10.96
CA GLY A 81 -0.17 15.80 10.92
C GLY A 81 -0.16 15.21 9.52
N ALA A 82 -1.17 15.54 8.71
CA ALA A 82 -1.28 15.09 7.32
C ALA A 82 -0.29 15.76 6.35
N CYS A 83 0.39 16.83 6.75
CA CYS A 83 1.47 17.43 5.97
C CYS A 83 2.77 16.61 6.00
N LYS A 84 2.91 15.69 6.94
CA LYS A 84 4.11 14.85 7.03
C LYS A 84 4.17 13.84 5.89
N PRO A 85 5.37 13.59 5.31
CA PRO A 85 5.53 12.50 4.35
C PRO A 85 5.11 11.16 4.97
N PRO A 86 4.40 10.29 4.22
CA PRO A 86 3.92 9.01 4.75
C PRO A 86 5.04 8.03 5.12
N PHE A 87 6.24 8.15 4.48
CA PHE A 87 7.41 7.30 4.70
C PHE A 87 8.67 8.11 4.59
N SER A 88 9.78 7.63 5.18
CA SER A 88 11.08 8.29 5.12
C SER A 88 11.64 8.45 3.70
N TYR A 89 11.26 7.55 2.79
CA TYR A 89 11.72 7.51 1.40
C TYR A 89 10.72 8.15 0.41
N TRP A 90 9.59 8.68 0.87
CA TRP A 90 8.57 9.30 0.00
C TRP A 90 9.10 10.45 -0.88
N PRO A 91 9.95 11.37 -0.35
CA PRO A 91 10.44 12.50 -1.14
C PRO A 91 11.24 12.08 -2.39
N TYR A 92 11.82 10.89 -2.36
CA TYR A 92 12.69 10.38 -3.42
C TYR A 92 11.94 9.75 -4.60
N PHE A 93 10.63 9.51 -4.45
CA PHE A 93 9.81 8.92 -5.51
C PHE A 93 9.81 9.71 -6.82
N LEU A 94 9.77 11.03 -6.73
CA LEU A 94 9.75 11.89 -7.92
C LEU A 94 11.05 11.80 -8.71
N ARG A 95 12.18 11.66 -8.03
CA ARG A 95 13.48 11.48 -8.69
C ARG A 95 13.49 10.18 -9.51
N CYS A 96 12.97 9.09 -8.93
CA CYS A 96 12.80 7.83 -9.65
C CYS A 96 11.86 7.96 -10.86
N ALA A 97 10.74 8.68 -10.70
CA ALA A 97 9.75 8.86 -11.76
C ALA A 97 10.25 9.79 -12.89
N ASN A 98 11.09 10.77 -12.55
CA ASN A 98 11.63 11.73 -13.53
C ASN A 98 12.78 11.16 -14.36
N ARG A 99 13.50 10.17 -13.84
CA ARG A 99 14.64 9.53 -14.52
C ARG A 99 14.64 8.02 -14.27
N PRO A 100 13.64 7.27 -14.77
CA PRO A 100 13.59 5.83 -14.59
C PRO A 100 14.72 5.14 -15.37
N PHE A 101 15.21 4.02 -14.86
CA PHE A 101 16.15 3.16 -15.56
C PHE A 101 15.55 2.67 -16.87
N ASP A 102 16.33 2.78 -17.95
CA ASP A 102 16.04 2.20 -19.27
C ASP A 102 17.29 1.48 -19.77
N ALA A 103 17.19 0.17 -19.99
CA ALA A 103 18.33 -0.67 -20.37
C ALA A 103 18.99 -0.24 -21.69
N THR A 104 18.26 0.49 -22.55
CA THR A 104 18.71 0.95 -23.86
C THR A 104 19.13 2.42 -23.84
N ASN A 105 18.34 3.29 -23.21
CA ASN A 105 18.47 4.73 -23.35
C ASN A 105 19.09 5.43 -22.13
N ASP A 106 18.88 4.92 -20.91
CA ASP A 106 19.45 5.49 -19.69
C ASP A 106 19.74 4.41 -18.63
N ARG A 107 20.88 3.79 -18.72
CA ARG A 107 21.33 2.78 -17.75
C ARG A 107 21.70 3.35 -16.38
N GLU A 108 21.87 4.65 -16.28
CA GLU A 108 22.13 5.38 -15.04
C GLU A 108 20.83 5.89 -14.39
N GLY A 109 19.67 5.65 -14.99
CA GLY A 109 18.38 5.99 -14.40
C GLY A 109 18.10 5.21 -13.12
N TYR A 110 17.10 5.64 -12.36
CA TYR A 110 16.73 5.04 -11.07
C TYR A 110 15.96 3.72 -11.24
N ILE A 111 16.35 2.70 -10.50
CA ILE A 111 15.57 1.46 -10.33
C ILE A 111 14.79 1.57 -9.01
N ASN A 112 13.46 1.60 -9.10
CA ASN A 112 12.59 1.72 -7.93
C ASN A 112 11.98 0.36 -7.55
N LEU A 113 12.52 -0.26 -6.52
CA LEU A 113 12.02 -1.50 -5.93
C LEU A 113 11.26 -1.27 -4.61
N ALA A 114 11.04 -0.01 -4.21
CA ALA A 114 10.31 0.32 -2.99
C ALA A 114 8.79 0.36 -3.19
N VAL A 115 8.29 0.54 -4.42
CA VAL A 115 6.85 0.61 -4.70
C VAL A 115 6.24 -0.78 -4.76
N ALA A 116 5.20 -1.00 -3.96
CA ALA A 116 4.43 -2.25 -3.91
C ALA A 116 3.44 -2.34 -5.08
N GLN A 117 3.93 -2.42 -6.31
CA GLN A 117 3.13 -2.56 -7.53
C GLN A 117 3.45 -3.85 -8.28
N ASN A 118 2.45 -4.37 -8.96
CA ASN A 118 2.60 -5.49 -9.89
C ASN A 118 2.36 -4.99 -11.32
N PHE A 119 3.38 -5.04 -12.16
CA PHE A 119 3.29 -4.65 -13.56
C PHE A 119 3.31 -5.83 -14.52
N LEU A 120 3.48 -7.05 -14.00
CA LEU A 120 3.72 -8.24 -14.82
C LEU A 120 2.53 -8.65 -15.69
N ALA A 121 1.29 -8.34 -15.26
CA ALA A 121 0.08 -8.60 -16.02
C ALA A 121 -0.74 -7.32 -16.28
N LYS A 122 -0.13 -6.13 -16.18
CA LYS A 122 -0.82 -4.84 -16.33
C LYS A 122 -1.45 -4.67 -17.71
N GLN A 123 -0.76 -5.10 -18.76
CA GLN A 123 -1.27 -5.00 -20.13
C GLN A 123 -2.48 -5.91 -20.36
N ASP A 124 -2.42 -7.13 -19.84
CA ASP A 124 -3.52 -8.11 -19.95
C ASP A 124 -4.81 -7.57 -19.30
N VAL A 125 -4.70 -6.95 -18.12
CA VAL A 125 -5.82 -6.30 -17.44
C VAL A 125 -6.35 -5.09 -18.22
N GLN A 126 -5.45 -4.26 -18.78
CA GLN A 126 -5.85 -3.10 -19.58
C GLN A 126 -6.61 -3.53 -20.85
N ASP A 127 -6.19 -4.60 -21.49
CA ASP A 127 -6.83 -5.09 -22.71
C ASP A 127 -8.20 -5.70 -22.40
N LYS A 128 -8.36 -6.38 -21.26
CA LYS A 128 -9.67 -6.86 -20.78
C LYS A 128 -10.64 -5.71 -20.50
N VAL A 129 -10.18 -4.64 -19.85
CA VAL A 129 -11.02 -3.45 -19.62
C VAL A 129 -11.46 -2.81 -20.94
N LYS A 130 -10.57 -2.71 -21.94
CA LYS A 130 -10.94 -2.20 -23.28
C LYS A 130 -11.98 -3.11 -23.96
N GLU A 131 -11.84 -4.42 -23.84
CA GLU A 131 -12.81 -5.40 -24.37
C GLU A 131 -14.19 -5.19 -23.75
N ILE A 132 -14.24 -5.12 -22.40
CA ILE A 132 -15.49 -4.89 -21.66
C ILE A 132 -16.15 -3.58 -22.10
N CYS A 133 -15.40 -2.48 -22.24
CA CYS A 133 -15.93 -1.18 -22.65
C CYS A 133 -16.39 -1.12 -24.13
N LYS A 134 -15.99 -2.07 -24.97
CA LYS A 134 -16.43 -2.17 -26.37
C LYS A 134 -17.67 -3.06 -26.55
N ASN A 135 -18.05 -3.83 -25.54
CA ASN A 135 -19.20 -4.71 -25.61
C ASN A 135 -20.48 -3.90 -25.43
N ASN A 136 -21.40 -3.96 -26.41
CA ASN A 136 -22.66 -3.21 -26.42
C ASN A 136 -23.56 -3.51 -25.22
N GLU A 137 -23.53 -4.73 -24.66
CA GLU A 137 -24.31 -5.06 -23.47
C GLU A 137 -23.79 -4.33 -22.22
N ASN A 138 -22.48 -4.13 -22.13
CA ASN A 138 -21.87 -3.36 -21.04
C ASN A 138 -21.98 -1.85 -21.24
N ASP A 139 -22.07 -1.36 -22.48
CA ASP A 139 -22.16 0.06 -22.79
C ASP A 139 -23.35 0.72 -22.08
N ALA A 140 -24.53 0.10 -22.15
CA ALA A 140 -25.73 0.59 -21.49
C ALA A 140 -25.60 0.64 -19.95
N LEU A 141 -24.84 -0.30 -19.35
CA LEU A 141 -24.58 -0.34 -17.90
C LEU A 141 -23.52 0.66 -17.47
N ILE A 142 -22.48 0.86 -18.30
CA ILE A 142 -21.34 1.72 -17.98
C ILE A 142 -21.65 3.20 -18.27
N PHE A 143 -22.30 3.48 -19.40
CA PHE A 143 -22.55 4.82 -19.91
C PHE A 143 -24.03 5.23 -19.96
N GLY A 144 -24.94 4.34 -19.53
CA GLY A 144 -26.37 4.61 -19.47
C GLY A 144 -26.75 5.66 -18.43
N LEU A 145 -27.98 6.17 -18.52
CA LEU A 145 -28.48 7.21 -17.61
C LEU A 145 -28.49 6.76 -16.14
N GLU A 146 -28.75 5.50 -15.89
CA GLU A 146 -28.77 4.94 -14.53
C GLU A 146 -27.40 4.97 -13.87
N ALA A 147 -26.31 4.75 -14.64
CA ALA A 147 -24.94 4.81 -14.13
C ALA A 147 -24.51 6.21 -13.65
N ALA A 148 -25.23 7.26 -14.09
CA ALA A 148 -25.02 8.64 -13.64
C ALA A 148 -25.76 8.98 -12.33
N GLY A 149 -26.67 8.11 -11.88
CA GLY A 149 -27.44 8.27 -10.65
C GLY A 149 -26.71 7.79 -9.41
N TYR A 150 -27.24 8.15 -8.24
CA TYR A 150 -26.79 7.54 -6.99
C TYR A 150 -27.29 6.12 -6.87
N ASP A 151 -26.41 5.22 -6.46
CA ASP A 151 -26.70 3.84 -6.11
C ASP A 151 -26.16 3.54 -4.69
N ASN A 152 -26.09 2.30 -4.30
CA ASN A 152 -25.60 1.88 -2.99
C ASN A 152 -24.11 2.27 -2.81
N MET A 153 -23.83 3.14 -1.85
CA MET A 153 -22.48 3.70 -1.63
C MET A 153 -21.46 2.65 -1.15
N LYS A 154 -21.92 1.53 -0.57
CA LYS A 154 -21.03 0.39 -0.26
C LYS A 154 -20.71 -0.49 -1.48
N GLY A 155 -21.11 -0.09 -2.67
CA GLY A 155 -20.97 -0.79 -3.95
C GLY A 155 -22.30 -1.32 -4.50
N ILE A 156 -22.46 -1.23 -5.82
CA ILE A 156 -23.65 -1.77 -6.51
C ILE A 156 -23.79 -3.27 -6.26
N GLY A 157 -25.05 -3.79 -6.24
CA GLY A 157 -25.32 -5.20 -5.95
C GLY A 157 -24.54 -6.16 -6.85
N ARG A 158 -24.47 -5.87 -8.17
CA ARG A 158 -23.69 -6.66 -9.14
C ARG A 158 -22.22 -6.80 -8.74
N LEU A 159 -21.56 -5.68 -8.38
CA LEU A 159 -20.14 -5.69 -8.00
C LEU A 159 -19.92 -6.45 -6.68
N ARG A 160 -20.78 -6.23 -5.68
CA ARG A 160 -20.70 -6.94 -4.40
C ARG A 160 -20.86 -8.44 -4.57
N LYS A 161 -21.79 -8.86 -5.43
CA LYS A 161 -21.97 -10.27 -5.80
C LYS A 161 -20.74 -10.83 -6.53
N ALA A 162 -20.17 -10.09 -7.48
CA ALA A 162 -18.96 -10.51 -8.18
C ALA A 162 -17.77 -10.67 -7.20
N PHE A 163 -17.60 -9.74 -6.24
CA PHE A 163 -16.59 -9.89 -5.18
C PHE A 163 -16.85 -11.08 -4.26
N SER A 164 -18.10 -11.33 -3.84
CA SER A 164 -18.40 -12.50 -3.01
C SER A 164 -18.12 -13.82 -3.74
N ASN A 165 -18.48 -13.91 -5.02
CA ASN A 165 -18.17 -15.08 -5.86
C ASN A 165 -16.65 -15.26 -6.01
N HIS A 166 -15.91 -14.19 -6.29
CA HIS A 166 -14.45 -14.22 -6.37
C HIS A 166 -13.81 -14.69 -5.05
N ALA A 167 -14.28 -14.17 -3.92
CA ALA A 167 -13.80 -14.61 -2.61
C ALA A 167 -14.08 -16.09 -2.33
N ASN A 168 -15.28 -16.56 -2.67
CA ASN A 168 -15.67 -17.98 -2.53
C ASN A 168 -14.87 -18.92 -3.45
N ARG A 169 -14.27 -18.42 -4.52
CA ARG A 169 -13.45 -19.24 -5.44
C ARG A 169 -11.96 -19.21 -5.10
N ILE A 170 -11.45 -18.04 -4.78
CA ILE A 170 -9.99 -17.78 -4.77
C ILE A 170 -9.45 -17.53 -3.36
N ILE A 171 -10.18 -16.79 -2.52
CA ILE A 171 -9.67 -16.33 -1.22
C ILE A 171 -10.01 -17.33 -0.13
N SER A 172 -11.26 -17.75 -0.05
CA SER A 172 -11.79 -18.63 0.99
C SER A 172 -12.77 -19.64 0.43
N PRO A 173 -12.29 -20.64 -0.37
CA PRO A 173 -13.18 -21.57 -1.08
C PRO A 173 -14.01 -22.48 -0.17
N ASN A 174 -13.64 -22.63 1.09
CA ASN A 174 -14.40 -23.42 2.06
C ASN A 174 -15.32 -22.57 2.94
N PHE A 175 -15.53 -21.31 2.59
CA PHE A 175 -16.40 -20.37 3.32
C PHE A 175 -17.40 -19.69 2.38
N ALA A 176 -18.62 -19.45 2.84
CA ALA A 176 -19.68 -18.85 2.02
C ALA A 176 -19.88 -17.35 2.32
N TRP A 177 -19.39 -16.50 1.45
CA TRP A 177 -19.69 -15.07 1.42
C TRP A 177 -20.92 -14.78 0.56
N HIS A 178 -21.74 -13.83 1.00
CA HIS A 178 -22.87 -13.28 0.26
C HIS A 178 -22.60 -11.82 -0.11
N GLU A 179 -23.31 -11.29 -1.09
CA GLU A 179 -23.14 -9.90 -1.52
C GLU A 179 -23.37 -8.89 -0.40
N ASP A 180 -24.20 -9.20 0.58
CA ASP A 180 -24.48 -8.34 1.73
C ASP A 180 -23.33 -8.27 2.74
N ASP A 181 -22.42 -9.23 2.71
CA ASP A 181 -21.23 -9.28 3.53
C ASP A 181 -20.09 -8.39 2.97
N VAL A 182 -20.26 -7.85 1.74
CA VAL A 182 -19.25 -7.10 1.02
C VAL A 182 -19.53 -5.62 1.09
N CYS A 183 -18.48 -4.86 1.43
CA CYS A 183 -18.45 -3.40 1.34
C CYS A 183 -17.25 -2.97 0.47
N VAL A 184 -17.52 -2.29 -0.65
CA VAL A 184 -16.51 -1.84 -1.60
C VAL A 184 -16.14 -0.40 -1.32
N SER A 185 -14.83 -0.07 -1.44
CA SER A 185 -14.30 1.27 -1.24
C SER A 185 -13.18 1.59 -2.23
N SER A 186 -12.76 2.87 -2.27
CA SER A 186 -11.70 3.37 -3.16
C SER A 186 -10.31 2.83 -2.81
N GLY A 187 -10.15 1.51 -2.84
CA GLY A 187 -8.93 0.76 -2.53
C GLY A 187 -8.86 0.33 -1.06
N VAL A 188 -7.95 -0.62 -0.78
CA VAL A 188 -7.84 -1.25 0.55
C VAL A 188 -7.41 -0.26 1.63
N GLY A 189 -6.62 0.77 1.31
CA GLY A 189 -6.33 1.85 2.28
C GLY A 189 -7.60 2.56 2.76
N ALA A 190 -8.57 2.83 1.86
CA ALA A 190 -9.88 3.36 2.25
C ALA A 190 -10.73 2.34 3.02
N CYS A 191 -10.60 1.05 2.70
CA CYS A 191 -11.23 -0.01 3.48
C CYS A 191 -10.72 -0.03 4.93
N ILE A 192 -9.41 0.05 5.12
CA ILE A 192 -8.78 0.08 6.45
C ILE A 192 -9.24 1.33 7.22
N ASP A 193 -9.12 2.51 6.62
CA ASP A 193 -9.52 3.77 7.26
C ASP A 193 -10.98 3.76 7.70
N ASN A 194 -11.90 3.29 6.86
CA ASN A 194 -13.32 3.17 7.20
C ASN A 194 -13.60 2.12 8.27
N LEU A 195 -12.94 0.96 8.19
CA LEU A 195 -13.11 -0.09 9.19
C LEU A 195 -12.61 0.39 10.56
N VAL A 196 -11.43 0.98 10.59
CA VAL A 196 -10.83 1.52 11.81
C VAL A 196 -11.67 2.65 12.40
N PHE A 197 -12.20 3.55 11.56
CA PHE A 197 -13.16 4.58 12.01
C PHE A 197 -14.40 3.98 12.66
N ALA A 198 -14.85 2.81 12.20
CA ALA A 198 -16.05 2.16 12.74
C ALA A 198 -15.80 1.38 14.05
N ILE A 199 -14.57 0.90 14.29
CA ILE A 199 -14.28 -0.03 15.40
C ILE A 199 -13.39 0.54 16.50
N ALA A 200 -12.78 1.71 16.29
CA ALA A 200 -11.81 2.29 17.22
C ALA A 200 -12.01 3.80 17.37
N ASP A 201 -11.75 4.31 18.57
CA ASP A 201 -11.72 5.72 18.89
C ASP A 201 -10.29 6.31 18.81
N SER A 202 -10.20 7.63 18.86
CA SER A 202 -8.89 8.31 18.90
C SER A 202 -8.10 7.86 20.12
N ASN A 203 -6.79 7.58 19.91
CA ASN A 203 -5.82 7.06 20.87
C ASN A 203 -5.91 5.55 21.15
N ASP A 204 -6.96 4.87 20.71
CA ASP A 204 -6.98 3.41 20.70
C ASP A 204 -5.82 2.87 19.85
N PHE A 205 -5.54 1.58 19.95
CA PHE A 205 -4.45 0.98 19.20
C PHE A 205 -4.82 -0.37 18.59
N ILE A 206 -4.05 -0.72 17.57
CA ILE A 206 -4.15 -1.97 16.83
C ILE A 206 -2.79 -2.67 16.88
N LEU A 207 -2.79 -3.92 17.32
CA LEU A 207 -1.61 -4.78 17.35
C LEU A 207 -1.31 -5.30 15.94
N ILE A 208 -0.05 -5.24 15.51
CA ILE A 208 0.37 -5.68 14.17
C ILE A 208 1.68 -6.46 14.29
N PRO A 209 1.75 -7.74 13.92
CA PRO A 209 3.00 -8.48 13.83
C PRO A 209 4.03 -7.76 12.97
N ALA A 210 5.22 -7.52 13.49
CA ALA A 210 6.30 -6.84 12.80
C ALA A 210 7.37 -7.82 12.29
N PRO A 211 7.99 -7.54 11.12
CA PRO A 211 7.81 -6.35 10.28
C PRO A 211 6.47 -6.36 9.51
N TYR A 212 5.94 -5.17 9.23
CA TYR A 212 4.67 -5.02 8.54
C TYR A 212 4.68 -3.93 7.44
N TYR A 213 3.60 -3.85 6.66
CA TYR A 213 3.45 -2.87 5.59
C TYR A 213 3.53 -1.43 6.14
N PRO A 214 4.52 -0.62 5.69
CA PRO A 214 4.79 0.70 6.28
C PRO A 214 3.59 1.65 6.32
N ALA A 215 2.68 1.56 5.34
CA ALA A 215 1.55 2.48 5.28
C ALA A 215 0.49 2.24 6.35
N PHE A 216 0.44 1.09 7.01
CA PHE A 216 -0.51 0.87 8.11
C PHE A 216 -0.43 1.95 9.18
N THR A 217 0.77 2.44 9.49
CA THR A 217 0.93 3.55 10.45
C THR A 217 0.14 4.79 10.02
N ASN A 218 0.11 5.11 8.73
CA ASN A 218 -0.66 6.24 8.20
C ASN A 218 -2.14 5.91 8.02
N ASP A 219 -2.44 4.71 7.51
CA ASP A 219 -3.82 4.27 7.27
C ASP A 219 -4.64 4.28 8.57
N LEU A 220 -4.01 3.95 9.70
CA LEU A 220 -4.61 4.00 11.04
C LEU A 220 -4.56 5.40 11.66
N GLY A 221 -3.42 6.11 11.47
CA GLY A 221 -3.09 7.29 12.28
C GLY A 221 -3.63 8.62 11.75
N VAL A 222 -3.60 8.84 10.44
CA VAL A 222 -3.80 10.18 9.86
C VAL A 222 -5.23 10.72 10.11
N ARG A 223 -6.26 9.92 9.88
CA ARG A 223 -7.66 10.31 10.09
C ARG A 223 -8.21 9.86 11.43
N CYS A 224 -8.03 8.58 11.75
CA CYS A 224 -8.64 7.97 12.92
C CYS A 224 -7.86 8.25 14.22
N ARG A 225 -6.58 8.67 14.13
CA ARG A 225 -5.68 8.87 15.28
C ARG A 225 -5.52 7.58 16.13
N VAL A 226 -5.60 6.43 15.47
CA VAL A 226 -5.39 5.12 16.08
C VAL A 226 -3.92 4.75 15.94
N ARG A 227 -3.33 4.21 16.99
CA ARG A 227 -1.92 3.85 17.04
C ARG A 227 -1.70 2.46 16.44
N ALA A 228 -0.70 2.34 15.55
CA ALA A 228 -0.19 1.05 15.10
C ALA A 228 0.89 0.57 16.09
N VAL A 229 0.64 -0.51 16.81
CA VAL A 229 1.56 -1.07 17.80
C VAL A 229 2.23 -2.31 17.23
N PRO A 230 3.56 -2.27 16.96
CA PRO A 230 4.28 -3.41 16.43
C PRO A 230 4.45 -4.50 17.49
N VAL A 231 4.09 -5.73 17.13
CA VAL A 231 4.32 -6.92 17.96
C VAL A 231 5.50 -7.69 17.41
N TYR A 232 6.52 -7.86 18.22
CA TYR A 232 7.76 -8.52 17.82
C TYR A 232 7.82 -9.95 18.37
N ASN A 233 8.18 -10.90 17.52
CA ASN A 233 8.48 -12.26 17.97
C ASN A 233 9.73 -12.25 18.84
N SER A 234 9.61 -12.77 20.08
CA SER A 234 10.72 -12.84 21.06
C SER A 234 11.85 -13.78 20.63
N SER A 235 11.59 -14.74 19.72
CA SER A 235 12.64 -15.60 19.15
C SER A 235 13.58 -14.85 18.19
N GLY A 236 13.15 -13.67 17.69
CA GLY A 236 13.86 -12.92 16.66
C GLY A 236 13.63 -13.45 15.23
N ASP A 237 12.92 -14.56 15.06
CA ASP A 237 12.56 -15.08 13.74
C ASP A 237 11.33 -14.34 13.19
N VAL A 238 11.55 -13.48 12.21
CA VAL A 238 10.50 -12.68 11.59
C VAL A 238 9.57 -13.50 10.68
N THR A 239 9.92 -14.73 10.34
CA THR A 239 9.11 -15.61 9.48
C THR A 239 8.02 -16.35 10.25
N VAL A 240 8.06 -16.29 11.58
CA VAL A 240 7.10 -16.91 12.49
C VAL A 240 6.29 -15.83 13.19
N LEU A 241 4.98 -16.01 13.29
CA LEU A 241 4.10 -15.09 14.02
C LEU A 241 4.49 -15.02 15.51
N PRO A 242 4.35 -13.84 16.15
CA PRO A 242 4.60 -13.69 17.57
C PRO A 242 3.80 -14.68 18.43
N SER A 243 4.34 -15.06 19.58
CA SER A 243 3.63 -15.85 20.58
C SER A 243 2.50 -15.05 21.23
N LEU A 244 1.54 -15.73 21.86
CA LEU A 244 0.48 -15.04 22.61
C LEU A 244 1.03 -14.18 23.74
N GLU A 245 2.15 -14.56 24.32
CA GLU A 245 2.85 -13.78 25.35
C GLU A 245 3.49 -12.51 24.77
N ASP A 246 3.96 -12.56 23.52
CA ASP A 246 4.45 -11.38 22.82
C ASP A 246 3.33 -10.36 22.56
N PHE A 247 2.12 -10.82 22.20
CA PHE A 247 0.95 -9.97 22.05
C PHE A 247 0.54 -9.32 23.36
N LYS A 248 0.43 -10.08 24.46
CA LYS A 248 0.11 -9.55 25.79
C LYS A 248 1.10 -8.47 26.22
N ARG A 249 2.40 -8.76 26.10
CA ARG A 249 3.47 -7.81 26.43
C ARG A 249 3.40 -6.53 25.60
N ALA A 250 3.09 -6.63 24.30
CA ALA A 250 2.94 -5.47 23.44
C ALA A 250 1.73 -4.63 23.82
N GLU A 251 0.63 -5.26 24.20
CA GLU A 251 -0.58 -4.61 24.71
C GLU A 251 -0.29 -3.86 26.03
N GLU A 252 0.28 -4.54 27.02
CA GLU A 252 0.65 -3.94 28.32
C GLU A 252 1.58 -2.73 28.19
N ASN A 253 2.56 -2.81 27.28
CA ASN A 253 3.45 -1.67 27.00
C ASN A 253 2.71 -0.50 26.36
N ALA A 254 1.77 -0.79 25.45
CA ALA A 254 0.99 0.24 24.78
C ALA A 254 -0.01 0.93 25.70
N ASP A 255 -0.60 0.22 26.66
CA ASP A 255 -1.48 0.75 27.70
C ASP A 255 -0.72 1.72 28.61
N GLY A 256 0.56 1.45 28.90
CA GLY A 256 1.42 2.33 29.70
C GLY A 256 1.83 3.64 28.99
N GLU A 257 1.68 3.73 27.67
CA GLU A 257 2.06 4.90 26.87
C GLU A 257 0.94 5.94 26.69
N GLY A 258 -0.29 5.66 27.11
CA GLY A 258 -1.40 6.61 26.98
C GLY A 258 -2.78 6.02 27.26
N GLU A 259 -3.80 6.89 27.24
CA GLU A 259 -5.20 6.49 27.30
C GLU A 259 -5.60 5.86 25.95
N GLY A 260 -6.26 4.70 25.97
CA GLY A 260 -6.77 3.99 24.79
C GLY A 260 -6.73 2.48 25.00
N MET A 261 -7.53 1.75 24.25
CA MET A 261 -7.69 0.30 24.37
C MET A 261 -7.19 -0.42 23.12
N CYS A 262 -6.79 -1.68 23.29
CA CYS A 262 -6.57 -2.58 22.15
C CYS A 262 -7.91 -2.86 21.47
N ARG A 263 -8.06 -2.44 20.20
CA ARG A 263 -9.32 -2.62 19.46
C ARG A 263 -9.26 -3.74 18.43
N ALA A 264 -8.07 -4.02 17.91
CA ALA A 264 -7.93 -5.05 16.89
C ALA A 264 -6.53 -5.68 16.87
N LEU A 265 -6.48 -6.85 16.27
CA LEU A 265 -5.29 -7.47 15.70
C LEU A 265 -5.38 -7.39 14.18
N LEU A 266 -4.37 -6.79 13.53
CA LEU A 266 -4.25 -6.74 12.08
C LEU A 266 -3.16 -7.69 11.61
N LEU A 267 -3.55 -8.68 10.84
CA LEU A 267 -2.69 -9.69 10.22
C LEU A 267 -2.59 -9.47 8.72
N THR A 268 -1.46 -9.76 8.11
CA THR A 268 -1.29 -9.74 6.64
C THR A 268 -0.81 -11.10 6.17
N ASN A 269 -1.63 -11.79 5.39
CA ASN A 269 -1.29 -13.13 4.88
C ASN A 269 -1.81 -13.31 3.44
N PRO A 270 -0.94 -13.52 2.44
CA PRO A 270 0.52 -13.56 2.49
C PRO A 270 1.15 -12.24 2.96
N ASN A 271 2.28 -12.34 3.65
CA ASN A 271 2.88 -11.21 4.37
C ASN A 271 3.56 -10.19 3.45
N ASN A 272 3.38 -8.95 3.76
CA ASN A 272 4.17 -7.81 3.31
C ASN A 272 4.86 -7.20 4.56
N PRO A 273 6.19 -7.21 4.68
CA PRO A 273 7.18 -7.17 3.59
C PRO A 273 7.87 -8.49 3.21
N LEU A 274 7.60 -9.59 3.87
CA LEU A 274 8.43 -10.80 3.80
C LEU A 274 8.18 -11.65 2.53
N GLY A 275 7.00 -11.55 1.93
CA GLY A 275 6.61 -12.37 0.77
C GLY A 275 6.36 -13.84 1.12
N ILE A 276 5.90 -14.14 2.32
CA ILE A 276 5.66 -15.50 2.82
C ILE A 276 4.21 -15.72 3.22
N ILE A 277 3.81 -16.98 3.23
CA ILE A 277 2.57 -17.45 3.85
C ILE A 277 2.93 -17.94 5.24
N TYR A 278 2.18 -17.54 6.25
CA TYR A 278 2.33 -18.04 7.60
C TYR A 278 1.83 -19.49 7.73
N GLU A 279 2.40 -20.21 8.68
CA GLU A 279 1.97 -21.56 9.02
C GLU A 279 0.50 -21.51 9.53
N PRO A 280 -0.42 -22.35 8.99
CA PRO A 280 -1.83 -22.30 9.31
C PRO A 280 -2.17 -22.43 10.80
N GLY A 281 -1.43 -23.22 11.57
CA GLY A 281 -1.62 -23.38 13.01
C GLY A 281 -1.27 -22.11 13.79
N ASP A 282 -0.17 -21.45 13.42
CA ASP A 282 0.22 -20.17 14.02
C ASP A 282 -0.77 -19.06 13.67
N TYR A 283 -1.26 -19.06 12.42
CA TYR A 283 -2.23 -18.09 11.97
C TYR A 283 -3.57 -18.26 12.70
N ARG A 284 -4.08 -19.49 12.78
CA ARG A 284 -5.27 -19.85 13.59
C ARG A 284 -5.13 -19.38 15.03
N ARG A 285 -4.02 -19.71 15.68
CA ARG A 285 -3.76 -19.31 17.08
C ARG A 285 -3.91 -17.80 17.29
N CYS A 286 -3.44 -16.98 16.34
CA CYS A 286 -3.57 -15.52 16.42
C CYS A 286 -5.01 -15.06 16.20
N VAL A 287 -5.72 -15.66 15.25
CA VAL A 287 -7.14 -15.36 14.98
C VAL A 287 -7.99 -15.72 16.20
N ASP A 288 -7.86 -16.93 16.74
CA ASP A 288 -8.60 -17.41 17.91
C ASP A 288 -8.34 -16.50 19.13
N TRP A 289 -7.07 -16.15 19.38
CA TRP A 289 -6.69 -15.25 20.47
C TRP A 289 -7.40 -13.89 20.40
N ALA A 290 -7.48 -13.30 19.21
CA ALA A 290 -8.15 -12.02 19.04
C ALA A 290 -9.67 -12.14 19.32
N LEU A 291 -10.31 -13.18 18.77
CA LEU A 291 -11.75 -13.38 18.92
C LEU A 291 -12.15 -13.75 20.36
N GLU A 292 -11.37 -14.60 21.05
CA GLU A 292 -11.57 -14.92 22.46
C GLU A 292 -11.50 -13.70 23.37
N ARG A 293 -10.64 -12.74 23.03
CA ARG A 293 -10.49 -11.48 23.76
C ARG A 293 -11.52 -10.43 23.37
N GLN A 294 -12.40 -10.72 22.42
CA GLN A 294 -13.40 -9.78 21.88
C GLN A 294 -12.77 -8.49 21.31
N ILE A 295 -11.57 -8.61 20.71
CA ILE A 295 -10.97 -7.58 19.86
C ILE A 295 -11.14 -7.95 18.40
N HIS A 296 -11.23 -6.95 17.53
CA HIS A 296 -11.45 -7.21 16.12
C HIS A 296 -10.26 -7.91 15.47
N CYS A 297 -10.53 -8.95 14.69
CA CYS A 297 -9.54 -9.61 13.84
C CYS A 297 -9.67 -9.06 12.41
N ILE A 298 -8.61 -8.39 11.92
CA ILE A 298 -8.52 -7.87 10.56
C ILE A 298 -7.46 -8.67 9.82
N SER A 299 -7.83 -9.26 8.68
CA SER A 299 -6.93 -10.03 7.83
C SER A 299 -6.78 -9.34 6.47
N ASP A 300 -5.58 -8.80 6.20
CA ASP A 300 -5.22 -8.25 4.89
C ASP A 300 -4.75 -9.38 3.97
N GLU A 301 -5.61 -9.77 3.03
CA GLU A 301 -5.42 -10.92 2.13
C GLU A 301 -5.30 -10.49 0.66
N VAL A 302 -4.80 -9.27 0.42
CA VAL A 302 -4.67 -8.70 -0.94
C VAL A 302 -3.70 -9.45 -1.85
N TYR A 303 -2.93 -10.39 -1.34
CA TYR A 303 -1.99 -11.24 -2.08
C TYR A 303 -2.46 -12.69 -2.21
N ALA A 304 -3.71 -13.02 -1.86
CA ALA A 304 -4.25 -14.38 -1.88
C ALA A 304 -4.16 -15.06 -3.26
N GLY A 305 -4.23 -14.29 -4.36
CA GLY A 305 -4.04 -14.77 -5.73
C GLY A 305 -2.58 -14.83 -6.20
N SER A 306 -1.63 -14.27 -5.44
CA SER A 306 -0.21 -14.17 -5.78
C SER A 306 0.65 -15.23 -5.09
N ILE A 307 0.17 -16.47 -5.01
CA ILE A 307 0.89 -17.62 -4.43
C ILE A 307 1.46 -18.44 -5.56
N TYR A 308 2.79 -18.51 -5.68
CA TYR A 308 3.47 -19.10 -6.83
C TYR A 308 4.41 -20.26 -6.46
N ASP A 309 4.57 -20.56 -5.18
CA ASP A 309 5.42 -21.68 -4.72
C ASP A 309 4.82 -22.33 -3.46
N SER A 310 3.74 -23.07 -3.65
CA SER A 310 3.07 -23.82 -2.58
C SER A 310 3.81 -25.09 -2.17
N GLU A 311 4.80 -25.56 -2.99
CA GLU A 311 5.53 -26.78 -2.75
C GLU A 311 6.74 -26.60 -1.84
N MET A 312 7.24 -25.36 -1.66
CA MET A 312 8.43 -25.07 -0.85
C MET A 312 8.29 -25.46 0.63
N ASN A 313 7.07 -25.69 1.11
CA ASN A 313 6.83 -26.20 2.44
C ASN A 313 5.77 -27.31 2.40
N ALA A 314 6.23 -28.56 2.32
CA ALA A 314 5.34 -29.73 2.45
C ALA A 314 4.56 -29.77 3.80
N LYS A 315 4.94 -28.93 4.77
CA LYS A 315 4.25 -28.74 6.05
C LYS A 315 3.18 -27.65 6.00
N THR A 316 3.30 -26.66 5.12
CA THR A 316 2.28 -25.61 4.94
C THR A 316 1.38 -26.05 3.80
N ARG A 317 0.11 -26.31 4.11
CA ARG A 317 -0.94 -26.69 3.13
C ARG A 317 -1.33 -25.52 2.21
N GLY A 318 -0.43 -24.60 1.89
CA GLY A 318 -0.74 -23.41 1.13
C GLY A 318 -1.44 -22.32 1.97
N PHE A 319 -1.93 -21.30 1.29
CA PHE A 319 -2.68 -20.21 1.90
C PHE A 319 -4.03 -20.70 2.42
N ILE A 320 -4.39 -20.25 3.62
CA ILE A 320 -5.72 -20.40 4.22
C ILE A 320 -6.18 -19.01 4.65
N SER A 321 -7.38 -18.61 4.24
CA SER A 321 -8.00 -17.36 4.68
C SER A 321 -8.36 -17.41 6.17
N ALA A 322 -8.25 -16.28 6.86
CA ALA A 322 -8.74 -16.17 8.24
C ALA A 322 -10.23 -16.54 8.37
N ALA A 323 -11.01 -16.33 7.32
CA ALA A 323 -12.42 -16.70 7.29
C ALA A 323 -12.64 -18.22 7.42
N GLU A 324 -11.72 -19.04 6.93
CA GLU A 324 -11.82 -20.51 6.97
C GLU A 324 -11.27 -21.12 8.27
N LEU A 325 -10.60 -20.30 9.08
CA LEU A 325 -10.00 -20.75 10.35
C LEU A 325 -11.00 -20.77 11.51
N VAL A 326 -12.14 -20.11 11.37
CA VAL A 326 -13.15 -20.00 12.43
C VAL A 326 -14.36 -20.86 12.13
N GLU A 327 -14.92 -21.50 13.16
CA GLU A 327 -16.14 -22.30 13.03
C GLU A 327 -17.38 -21.40 12.96
N GLU A 328 -17.39 -20.32 13.76
CA GLU A 328 -18.47 -19.34 13.79
C GLU A 328 -17.90 -17.91 13.69
N HIS A 329 -18.51 -17.09 12.84
CA HIS A 329 -18.17 -15.69 12.74
C HIS A 329 -18.79 -14.90 13.90
N THR A 330 -17.96 -14.15 14.59
CA THR A 330 -18.35 -13.28 15.70
C THR A 330 -18.56 -11.83 15.23
N PRO A 331 -19.14 -10.94 16.03
CA PRO A 331 -19.17 -9.51 15.76
C PRO A 331 -17.76 -8.89 15.57
N TYR A 332 -16.73 -9.54 16.10
CA TYR A 332 -15.33 -9.11 16.04
C TYR A 332 -14.56 -9.65 14.82
N GLY A 333 -15.23 -10.32 13.90
CA GLY A 333 -14.65 -10.80 12.66
C GLY A 333 -14.45 -12.32 12.59
N PRO A 334 -13.50 -12.80 11.77
CA PRO A 334 -12.51 -12.02 11.00
C PRO A 334 -13.12 -11.14 9.91
N HIS A 335 -12.51 -9.95 9.71
CA HIS A 335 -12.80 -9.02 8.63
C HIS A 335 -11.72 -9.18 7.56
N ILE A 336 -12.10 -9.62 6.37
CA ILE A 336 -11.16 -9.88 5.28
C ILE A 336 -11.04 -8.66 4.39
N LEU A 337 -9.81 -8.21 4.15
CA LEU A 337 -9.49 -7.15 3.22
C LEU A 337 -8.96 -7.74 1.91
N THR A 338 -9.51 -7.31 0.80
CA THR A 338 -9.08 -7.72 -0.53
C THR A 338 -9.24 -6.57 -1.53
N GLY A 339 -8.70 -6.73 -2.75
CA GLY A 339 -8.85 -5.72 -3.77
C GLY A 339 -8.02 -5.97 -5.01
N LEU A 340 -8.18 -5.07 -6.00
CA LEU A 340 -7.62 -5.26 -7.33
C LEU A 340 -6.16 -4.80 -7.46
N SER A 341 -5.63 -4.12 -6.44
CA SER A 341 -4.33 -3.43 -6.55
C SER A 341 -3.15 -4.36 -6.80
N LYS A 342 -3.18 -5.59 -6.28
CA LYS A 342 -2.03 -6.50 -6.28
C LYS A 342 -2.21 -7.67 -7.24
N ASP A 343 -3.20 -8.51 -6.99
CA ASP A 343 -3.43 -9.71 -7.79
C ASP A 343 -3.88 -9.42 -9.21
N PHE A 344 -4.63 -8.32 -9.39
CA PHE A 344 -5.08 -7.83 -10.71
C PHE A 344 -4.17 -6.75 -11.32
N CYS A 345 -2.99 -6.48 -10.77
CA CYS A 345 -2.06 -5.46 -11.32
C CYS A 345 -2.69 -4.06 -11.51
N ALA A 346 -3.73 -3.73 -10.76
CA ALA A 346 -4.62 -2.58 -11.00
C ALA A 346 -4.62 -1.57 -9.84
N SER A 347 -3.44 -1.25 -9.29
CA SER A 347 -3.29 -0.31 -8.16
C SER A 347 -3.93 1.06 -8.41
N GLY A 348 -3.89 1.53 -9.66
CA GLY A 348 -4.45 2.82 -10.08
C GLY A 348 -5.98 2.80 -10.21
N TYR A 349 -6.63 1.64 -10.26
CA TYR A 349 -8.09 1.54 -10.36
C TYR A 349 -8.80 1.87 -9.05
N ARG A 350 -8.08 1.84 -7.96
CA ARG A 350 -8.59 2.22 -6.64
C ARG A 350 -9.87 1.45 -6.26
N VAL A 351 -9.82 0.13 -6.26
CA VAL A 351 -10.94 -0.72 -5.84
C VAL A 351 -10.46 -1.71 -4.80
N GLY A 352 -11.10 -1.71 -3.64
CA GLY A 352 -10.90 -2.64 -2.55
C GLY A 352 -12.24 -3.04 -1.93
N ALA A 353 -12.25 -4.12 -1.18
CA ALA A 353 -13.43 -4.62 -0.50
C ALA A 353 -13.10 -5.13 0.91
N ILE A 354 -14.05 -4.97 1.81
CA ILE A 354 -14.12 -5.60 3.12
C ILE A 354 -15.20 -6.67 3.05
N LEU A 355 -14.85 -7.89 3.43
CA LEU A 355 -15.80 -8.97 3.64
C LEU A 355 -15.95 -9.22 5.13
N THR A 356 -17.16 -9.13 5.65
CA THR A 356 -17.43 -9.32 7.09
C THR A 356 -18.83 -9.81 7.35
N LYS A 357 -18.99 -10.76 8.28
CA LYS A 357 -20.30 -11.21 8.80
C LYS A 357 -20.83 -10.33 9.93
N SER A 358 -20.02 -9.42 10.45
CA SER A 358 -20.42 -8.53 11.55
C SER A 358 -21.47 -7.51 11.11
N LYS A 359 -22.72 -7.70 11.49
CA LYS A 359 -23.83 -6.80 11.13
C LYS A 359 -23.63 -5.36 11.66
N PRO A 360 -23.14 -5.13 12.89
CA PRO A 360 -22.81 -3.77 13.32
C PRO A 360 -21.78 -3.09 12.43
N VAL A 361 -20.69 -3.81 12.08
CA VAL A 361 -19.64 -3.29 11.20
C VAL A 361 -20.18 -3.01 9.78
N GLN A 362 -20.97 -3.94 9.20
CA GLN A 362 -21.63 -3.72 7.92
C GLN A 362 -22.50 -2.46 7.91
N THR A 363 -23.24 -2.21 8.98
CA THR A 363 -24.10 -1.04 9.11
C THR A 363 -23.28 0.25 9.17
N ALA A 364 -22.24 0.29 9.99
CA ALA A 364 -21.34 1.44 10.08
C ALA A 364 -20.64 1.71 8.72
N LEU A 365 -20.09 0.67 8.10
CA LEU A 365 -19.44 0.77 6.79
C LEU A 365 -20.38 1.28 5.70
N SER A 366 -21.65 0.89 5.71
CA SER A 366 -22.63 1.38 4.74
C SER A 366 -22.80 2.90 4.78
N ASN A 367 -22.67 3.51 5.96
CA ASN A 367 -22.82 4.96 6.14
C ASN A 367 -21.51 5.70 5.77
N VAL A 368 -20.33 5.19 6.17
CA VAL A 368 -19.06 5.89 5.92
C VAL A 368 -18.54 5.69 4.50
N SER A 369 -19.00 4.65 3.77
CA SER A 369 -18.63 4.40 2.38
C SER A 369 -19.00 5.54 1.44
N TYR A 370 -19.95 6.38 1.79
CA TYR A 370 -20.30 7.58 1.03
C TYR A 370 -19.08 8.45 0.69
N PHE A 371 -18.11 8.54 1.59
CA PHE A 371 -16.95 9.42 1.42
C PHE A 371 -15.84 8.82 0.53
N CYS A 372 -15.95 7.54 0.17
CA CYS A 372 -14.92 6.83 -0.60
C CYS A 372 -15.51 5.78 -1.54
N ALA A 373 -16.72 6.05 -2.04
CA ALA A 373 -17.38 5.21 -3.03
C ALA A 373 -16.56 5.14 -4.34
N VAL A 374 -16.55 3.98 -4.96
CA VAL A 374 -16.01 3.79 -6.31
C VAL A 374 -17.02 4.38 -7.31
N PRO A 375 -16.57 5.11 -8.36
CA PRO A 375 -17.48 5.65 -9.36
C PRO A 375 -18.39 4.59 -10.02
N GLY A 376 -19.70 4.86 -10.09
CA GLY A 376 -20.72 3.92 -10.57
C GLY A 376 -20.38 3.25 -11.90
N PRO A 377 -20.06 4.00 -12.97
CA PRO A 377 -19.67 3.43 -14.27
C PRO A 377 -18.53 2.41 -14.16
N PHE A 378 -17.53 2.73 -13.34
CA PHE A 378 -16.36 1.88 -13.18
C PHE A 378 -16.67 0.59 -12.37
N GLN A 379 -17.65 0.64 -11.47
CA GLN A 379 -18.13 -0.54 -10.76
C GLN A 379 -18.69 -1.61 -11.71
N HIS A 380 -19.37 -1.21 -12.78
CA HIS A 380 -19.86 -2.12 -13.80
C HIS A 380 -18.73 -2.76 -14.61
N VAL A 381 -17.67 -2.00 -14.92
CA VAL A 381 -16.47 -2.54 -15.57
C VAL A 381 -15.82 -3.62 -14.72
N ILE A 382 -15.64 -3.34 -13.42
CA ILE A 382 -15.00 -4.28 -12.49
C ILE A 382 -15.88 -5.52 -12.26
N ALA A 383 -17.20 -5.35 -12.16
CA ALA A 383 -18.11 -6.48 -12.03
C ALA A 383 -18.00 -7.41 -13.25
N ALA A 384 -18.06 -6.86 -14.46
CA ALA A 384 -17.90 -7.64 -15.69
C ALA A 384 -16.53 -8.35 -15.78
N MET A 385 -15.48 -7.72 -15.28
CA MET A 385 -14.14 -8.33 -15.23
C MET A 385 -14.10 -9.52 -14.25
N LEU A 386 -14.70 -9.39 -13.07
CA LEU A 386 -14.72 -10.46 -12.05
C LEU A 386 -15.70 -11.59 -12.39
N GLU A 387 -16.75 -11.31 -13.16
CA GLU A 387 -17.75 -12.29 -13.64
C GLU A 387 -17.17 -13.21 -14.73
N ASP A 388 -16.13 -12.78 -15.45
CA ASP A 388 -15.40 -13.64 -16.39
C ASP A 388 -14.41 -14.52 -15.64
N GLU A 389 -14.93 -15.56 -15.00
CA GLU A 389 -14.17 -16.48 -14.15
C GLU A 389 -13.04 -17.19 -14.90
N VAL A 390 -13.26 -17.51 -16.18
CA VAL A 390 -12.23 -18.15 -17.02
C VAL A 390 -11.06 -17.22 -17.22
N TRP A 391 -11.33 -15.98 -17.59
CA TRP A 391 -10.27 -14.98 -17.74
C TRP A 391 -9.53 -14.69 -16.41
N VAL A 392 -10.24 -14.66 -15.28
CA VAL A 392 -9.63 -14.48 -13.95
C VAL A 392 -8.66 -15.63 -13.64
N ASP A 393 -9.04 -16.87 -13.92
CA ASP A 393 -8.20 -18.04 -13.68
C ASP A 393 -6.95 -18.03 -14.57
N GLU A 394 -7.11 -17.67 -15.84
CA GLU A 394 -5.99 -17.52 -16.79
C GLU A 394 -5.04 -16.39 -16.36
N LEU A 395 -5.59 -15.22 -16.00
CA LEU A 395 -4.81 -14.10 -15.48
C LEU A 395 -3.96 -14.50 -14.26
N PHE A 396 -4.58 -15.17 -13.28
CA PHE A 396 -3.90 -15.55 -12.05
C PHE A 396 -2.85 -16.63 -12.31
N SER A 397 -3.11 -17.60 -13.17
CA SER A 397 -2.14 -18.62 -13.56
C SER A 397 -0.91 -17.99 -14.24
N MET A 398 -1.15 -17.11 -15.20
CA MET A 398 -0.09 -16.36 -15.90
C MET A 398 0.68 -15.45 -14.95
N ASN A 399 -0.02 -14.69 -14.08
CA ASN A 399 0.60 -13.78 -13.12
C ASN A 399 1.51 -14.54 -12.12
N ARG A 400 1.04 -15.66 -11.57
CA ARG A 400 1.85 -16.53 -10.70
C ARG A 400 3.11 -17.03 -11.39
N THR A 401 3.00 -17.45 -12.65
CA THR A 401 4.16 -17.88 -13.46
C THR A 401 5.18 -16.74 -13.63
N ARG A 402 4.71 -15.54 -14.00
CA ARG A 402 5.57 -14.36 -14.17
C ARG A 402 6.18 -13.91 -12.84
N LEU A 403 5.44 -13.96 -11.73
CA LEU A 403 5.94 -13.66 -10.39
C LEU A 403 7.05 -14.61 -9.98
N LYS A 404 6.85 -15.93 -10.19
CA LYS A 404 7.88 -16.94 -9.92
C LYS A 404 9.15 -16.69 -10.73
N GLN A 405 9.01 -16.40 -12.01
CA GLN A 405 10.16 -16.08 -12.87
C GLN A 405 10.93 -14.84 -12.38
N SER A 406 10.23 -13.74 -12.03
CA SER A 406 10.86 -12.55 -11.48
C SER A 406 11.58 -12.84 -10.16
N ARG A 407 10.93 -13.56 -9.25
CA ARG A 407 11.51 -14.00 -7.98
C ARG A 407 12.77 -14.83 -8.20
N ASP A 408 12.73 -15.82 -9.10
CA ASP A 408 13.84 -16.76 -9.34
C ASP A 408 15.08 -16.01 -9.88
N VAL A 409 14.89 -15.03 -10.77
CA VAL A 409 15.98 -14.18 -11.26
C VAL A 409 16.62 -13.39 -10.11
N LEU A 410 15.81 -12.80 -9.23
CA LEU A 410 16.29 -12.00 -8.12
C LEU A 410 17.02 -12.87 -7.08
N VAL A 411 16.43 -14.01 -6.70
CA VAL A 411 17.01 -14.98 -5.76
C VAL A 411 18.34 -15.52 -6.28
N ALA A 412 18.42 -15.90 -7.56
CA ALA A 412 19.67 -16.36 -8.18
C ALA A 412 20.76 -15.30 -8.09
N SER A 413 20.44 -14.04 -8.41
CA SER A 413 21.40 -12.92 -8.36
C SER A 413 21.85 -12.62 -6.92
N LEU A 414 20.95 -12.67 -5.93
CA LEU A 414 21.30 -12.49 -4.52
C LEU A 414 22.20 -13.61 -4.01
N ASN A 415 21.92 -14.87 -4.39
CA ASN A 415 22.73 -16.03 -4.05
C ASN A 415 24.13 -15.94 -4.66
N GLU A 416 24.26 -15.54 -5.93
CA GLU A 416 25.55 -15.32 -6.60
C GLU A 416 26.43 -14.31 -5.84
N LYS A 417 25.82 -13.23 -5.35
CA LYS A 417 26.51 -12.20 -4.55
C LYS A 417 26.60 -12.54 -3.06
N LYS A 418 26.07 -13.70 -2.64
CA LYS A 418 26.03 -14.15 -1.23
C LYS A 418 25.33 -13.15 -0.30
N ILE A 419 24.31 -12.46 -0.79
CA ILE A 419 23.51 -11.51 -0.03
C ILE A 419 22.40 -12.28 0.70
N PRO A 420 22.36 -12.26 2.04
CA PRO A 420 21.32 -12.93 2.81
C PRO A 420 19.93 -12.36 2.53
N HIS A 421 18.94 -13.24 2.41
CA HIS A 421 17.56 -12.87 2.15
C HIS A 421 16.57 -13.97 2.54
N ILE A 422 15.31 -13.61 2.73
CA ILE A 422 14.21 -14.57 2.89
C ILE A 422 13.69 -14.90 1.49
N VAL A 423 13.69 -16.20 1.13
CA VAL A 423 13.13 -16.65 -0.16
C VAL A 423 11.61 -16.62 -0.09
N PRO A 424 10.94 -15.77 -0.89
CA PRO A 424 9.49 -15.66 -0.84
C PRO A 424 8.78 -16.78 -1.59
N ASN A 425 7.60 -17.18 -1.10
CA ASN A 425 6.72 -18.16 -1.74
C ASN A 425 5.39 -17.53 -2.24
N ALA A 426 5.14 -16.27 -1.88
CA ALA A 426 3.95 -15.52 -2.25
C ALA A 426 4.20 -14.02 -2.35
N GLY A 427 3.23 -13.26 -2.82
CA GLY A 427 3.29 -11.81 -2.88
C GLY A 427 4.28 -11.28 -3.91
N LEU A 428 4.80 -10.08 -3.66
CA LEU A 428 5.55 -9.29 -4.64
C LEU A 428 6.98 -8.94 -4.18
N PHE A 429 7.39 -9.42 -2.99
CA PHE A 429 8.54 -8.89 -2.26
C PHE A 429 9.56 -9.95 -1.90
N ILE A 430 10.81 -9.50 -1.79
CA ILE A 430 11.89 -10.21 -1.12
C ILE A 430 12.41 -9.35 0.02
N TRP A 431 12.75 -10.00 1.14
CA TRP A 431 13.36 -9.37 2.30
C TRP A 431 14.85 -9.62 2.31
N ILE A 432 15.64 -8.56 2.18
CA ILE A 432 17.09 -8.60 2.05
C ILE A 432 17.69 -8.20 3.41
N ASP A 433 18.70 -8.92 3.87
CA ASP A 433 19.39 -8.67 5.12
C ASP A 433 20.85 -8.24 4.86
N LEU A 434 21.13 -6.96 4.99
CA LEU A 434 22.45 -6.36 4.90
C LEU A 434 22.99 -5.95 6.28
N SER A 435 22.39 -6.44 7.38
CA SER A 435 22.75 -6.04 8.74
C SER A 435 24.23 -6.32 9.07
N ASN A 436 24.78 -7.43 8.59
CA ASN A 436 26.18 -7.79 8.79
C ASN A 436 27.16 -6.86 8.07
N GLU A 437 26.69 -6.05 7.15
CA GLU A 437 27.49 -5.06 6.42
C GLU A 437 27.59 -3.72 7.18
N LEU A 438 26.68 -3.48 8.13
CA LEU A 438 26.68 -2.23 8.89
C LEU A 438 27.89 -2.14 9.82
N LYS A 439 28.51 -0.97 9.86
CA LYS A 439 29.63 -0.68 10.79
C LYS A 439 29.20 -0.73 12.25
N GLU A 440 27.96 -0.29 12.51
CA GLU A 440 27.29 -0.35 13.80
C GLU A 440 25.84 -0.82 13.58
N GLN A 441 25.31 -1.60 14.52
CA GLN A 441 23.96 -2.12 14.45
C GLN A 441 22.94 -1.04 14.85
N THR A 442 22.89 0.06 14.08
CA THR A 442 22.00 1.20 14.31
C THR A 442 21.19 1.56 13.06
N PHE A 443 20.03 2.18 13.26
CA PHE A 443 19.20 2.67 12.15
C PHE A 443 19.82 3.91 11.47
N GLU A 444 20.72 4.59 12.10
CA GLU A 444 21.52 5.65 11.51
C GLU A 444 22.46 5.09 10.44
N GLU A 445 23.10 3.93 10.72
CA GLU A 445 23.93 3.23 9.73
C GLU A 445 23.08 2.63 8.59
N GLU A 446 21.88 2.06 8.88
CA GLU A 446 20.91 1.66 7.84
C GLU A 446 20.59 2.85 6.92
N LYS A 447 20.30 4.04 7.49
CA LYS A 447 19.99 5.25 6.72
C LYS A 447 21.17 5.70 5.86
N LYS A 448 22.41 5.61 6.36
CA LYS A 448 23.62 5.93 5.59
C LYS A 448 23.78 4.99 4.41
N LEU A 449 23.68 3.67 4.65
CA LEU A 449 23.74 2.68 3.58
C LEU A 449 22.62 2.90 2.55
N TRP A 450 21.40 3.13 2.99
CA TRP A 450 20.27 3.43 2.11
C TRP A 450 20.53 4.66 1.24
N LYS A 451 21.11 5.74 1.80
CA LYS A 451 21.46 6.95 1.04
C LYS A 451 22.50 6.65 -0.04
N ILE A 452 23.51 5.83 0.25
CA ILE A 452 24.51 5.43 -0.75
C ILE A 452 23.85 4.63 -1.87
N LEU A 453 23.00 3.66 -1.54
CA LEU A 453 22.25 2.90 -2.54
C LEU A 453 21.40 3.81 -3.41
N PHE A 454 20.78 4.84 -2.84
CA PHE A 454 19.95 5.76 -3.58
C PHE A 454 20.75 6.81 -4.37
N GLU A 455 21.67 7.52 -3.74
CA GLU A 455 22.36 8.67 -4.34
C GLU A 455 23.47 8.23 -5.31
N GLU A 456 24.24 7.20 -4.96
CA GLU A 456 25.42 6.80 -5.72
C GLU A 456 25.12 5.68 -6.72
N THR A 457 24.20 4.76 -6.36
CA THR A 457 23.89 3.63 -7.25
C THR A 457 22.49 3.72 -7.89
N HIS A 458 21.73 4.76 -7.59
CA HIS A 458 20.38 4.98 -8.13
C HIS A 458 19.42 3.81 -7.90
N LEU A 459 19.50 3.17 -6.73
CA LEU A 459 18.63 2.08 -6.31
C LEU A 459 17.78 2.48 -5.12
N MET A 460 16.46 2.36 -5.25
CA MET A 460 15.51 2.65 -4.19
C MET A 460 14.91 1.37 -3.63
N LEU A 461 15.16 1.11 -2.34
CA LEU A 461 14.59 0.02 -1.54
C LEU A 461 13.72 0.60 -0.42
N THR A 462 12.82 -0.21 0.15
CA THR A 462 12.11 0.16 1.38
C THR A 462 12.97 -0.19 2.59
N PRO A 463 13.34 0.78 3.46
CA PRO A 463 14.10 0.51 4.68
C PRO A 463 13.32 -0.38 5.67
N GLY A 464 14.02 -1.25 6.38
CA GLY A 464 13.42 -2.09 7.42
C GLY A 464 12.87 -1.30 8.60
N LYS A 465 13.47 -0.16 8.92
CA LYS A 465 12.96 0.79 9.92
C LYS A 465 11.52 1.23 9.62
N ASP A 466 11.20 1.55 8.35
CA ASP A 466 9.84 1.95 7.96
C ASP A 466 8.84 0.80 8.09
N ALA A 467 9.28 -0.44 7.87
CA ALA A 467 8.50 -1.65 8.13
C ALA A 467 8.45 -2.06 9.62
N LYS A 468 8.97 -1.23 10.53
CA LYS A 468 9.05 -1.50 11.96
C LYS A 468 9.87 -2.75 12.31
N ASN A 469 10.87 -3.10 11.51
CA ASN A 469 11.80 -4.14 11.92
C ASN A 469 12.69 -3.67 13.08
N LYS A 470 12.98 -4.55 14.05
CA LYS A 470 13.91 -4.25 15.15
C LYS A 470 15.38 -4.28 14.72
N LYS A 471 15.69 -5.10 13.72
CA LYS A 471 17.04 -5.31 13.23
C LYS A 471 17.35 -4.29 12.15
N PRO A 472 18.31 -3.37 12.33
CA PRO A 472 18.73 -2.45 11.29
C PRO A 472 19.47 -3.18 10.16
N GLY A 473 19.54 -2.54 8.99
CA GLY A 473 20.22 -3.09 7.81
C GLY A 473 19.38 -4.06 6.99
N THR A 474 18.09 -4.07 7.20
CA THR A 474 17.17 -4.91 6.42
C THR A 474 16.36 -4.08 5.43
N PHE A 475 16.01 -4.67 4.28
CA PHE A 475 15.34 -3.93 3.21
C PHE A 475 14.32 -4.81 2.49
N ARG A 476 13.17 -4.22 2.12
CA ARG A 476 12.22 -4.85 1.21
C ARG A 476 12.50 -4.42 -0.23
N ALA A 477 12.56 -5.37 -1.16
CA ALA A 477 12.56 -5.12 -2.59
C ALA A 477 11.32 -5.72 -3.26
N CYS A 478 10.62 -4.94 -4.08
CA CYS A 478 9.50 -5.40 -4.91
C CYS A 478 10.02 -5.84 -6.27
N PHE A 479 9.91 -7.14 -6.58
CA PHE A 479 10.40 -7.70 -7.84
C PHE A 479 9.35 -7.69 -8.97
N ALA A 480 8.11 -7.32 -8.66
CA ALA A 480 7.02 -7.33 -9.64
C ALA A 480 6.83 -5.98 -10.36
N ALA A 481 7.56 -4.93 -9.95
CA ALA A 481 7.39 -3.57 -10.45
C ALA A 481 8.39 -3.19 -11.56
N THR A 482 9.27 -4.10 -11.97
CA THR A 482 10.35 -3.79 -12.92
C THR A 482 10.69 -4.99 -13.82
N PRO A 483 11.21 -4.77 -15.04
CA PRO A 483 11.65 -5.84 -15.92
C PRO A 483 12.80 -6.69 -15.34
N PHE A 484 12.95 -7.92 -15.84
CA PHE A 484 13.96 -8.89 -15.37
C PHE A 484 15.40 -8.36 -15.45
N GLU A 485 15.72 -7.63 -16.53
CA GLU A 485 17.05 -7.03 -16.73
C GLU A 485 17.36 -6.02 -15.62
N SER A 486 16.37 -5.24 -15.22
CA SER A 486 16.51 -4.26 -14.15
C SER A 486 16.77 -4.94 -12.79
N LEU A 487 16.22 -6.13 -12.54
CA LEU A 487 16.45 -6.87 -11.29
C LEU A 487 17.91 -7.29 -11.14
N LYS A 488 18.56 -7.78 -12.22
CA LYS A 488 19.99 -8.11 -12.21
C LYS A 488 20.84 -6.88 -11.93
N VAL A 489 20.55 -5.78 -12.64
CA VAL A 489 21.26 -4.51 -12.43
C VAL A 489 21.06 -4.00 -11.01
N ALA A 490 19.88 -4.16 -10.43
CA ALA A 490 19.62 -3.76 -9.03
C ALA A 490 20.54 -4.49 -8.04
N ILE A 491 20.80 -5.78 -8.24
CA ILE A 491 21.71 -6.54 -7.36
C ILE A 491 23.17 -6.13 -7.56
N GLU A 492 23.59 -5.83 -8.79
CA GLU A 492 24.92 -5.23 -9.01
C GLU A 492 25.04 -3.88 -8.28
N ARG A 493 24.00 -3.05 -8.33
CA ARG A 493 23.97 -1.77 -7.63
C ARG A 493 24.04 -1.93 -6.10
N ILE A 494 23.42 -2.98 -5.53
CA ILE A 494 23.59 -3.28 -4.11
C ILE A 494 25.07 -3.59 -3.83
N SER A 495 25.71 -4.46 -4.63
CA SER A 495 27.10 -4.83 -4.45
C SER A 495 28.04 -3.63 -4.52
N THR A 496 27.86 -2.77 -5.52
CA THR A 496 28.63 -1.52 -5.68
C THR A 496 28.42 -0.58 -4.50
N GLY A 497 27.17 -0.40 -4.04
CA GLY A 497 26.86 0.44 -2.89
C GLY A 497 27.46 -0.09 -1.59
N LEU A 498 27.51 -1.40 -1.39
CA LEU A 498 28.19 -2.02 -0.26
C LEU A 498 29.71 -1.79 -0.28
N GLU A 499 30.35 -1.88 -1.46
CA GLU A 499 31.77 -1.56 -1.62
C GLU A 499 32.05 -0.10 -1.28
N MET A 500 31.24 0.84 -1.77
CA MET A 500 31.34 2.26 -1.44
C MET A 500 31.15 2.49 0.06
N TYR A 501 30.15 1.87 0.67
CA TYR A 501 29.87 2.00 2.11
C TYR A 501 31.03 1.50 2.99
N ARG A 502 31.66 0.35 2.63
CA ARG A 502 32.82 -0.19 3.36
C ARG A 502 34.05 0.73 3.30
N ASN A 503 34.19 1.50 2.22
CA ASN A 503 35.33 2.40 1.98
C ASN A 503 35.17 3.79 2.61
N LEU A 504 34.02 4.13 3.19
CA LEU A 504 33.81 5.34 3.99
C LEU A 504 34.47 5.23 5.36
#